data_70ed581e1a593602b5bd197cffa46c86
#
_entry.id   70ed581e1a593602b5bd197cffa46c86
#
_cell.length_a   1.000
_cell.length_b   1.000
_cell.length_c   1.000
_cell.angle_alpha   90.00
_cell.angle_beta   90.00
_cell.angle_gamma   90.00
#
_symmetry.space_group_name_H-M   'P 1'
#
loop_
_entity.id
_entity.type
_entity.pdbx_description
1 polymer ?
#
loop_
_entity_poly.entity_id
_entity_poly.type
_entity_poly.pdbx_seq_one_letter_code
_entity_poly.pdbx_strand_id
1 'polypeptide(L)'
;MKVYVDTSAWISLVAEREPHHAAVAEAWGALLGRGVVPVTSSDVVSETITRLRYHAGHAVALRFYELLAEAVRKERLVLRWVDAALFEQAWRIFRDYRDQEFSMVDCTSFALCRRERITQALTLDHHFRVAGLEVIPGP
;
A
#
# COMPACT_ATOMS: atom_id res chain seq x y z
N MET A 1 -4.83 -15.55 -4.31
CA MET A 1 -3.84 -14.98 -3.40
C MET A 1 -3.83 -13.46 -3.53
N LYS A 2 -3.58 -12.76 -2.46
CA LYS A 2 -3.62 -11.29 -2.43
C LYS A 2 -2.28 -10.73 -1.94
N VAL A 3 -1.95 -9.50 -2.38
CA VAL A 3 -0.83 -8.72 -1.87
C VAL A 3 -1.33 -7.33 -1.50
N TYR A 4 -0.93 -6.83 -0.34
CA TYR A 4 -1.25 -5.46 0.04
C TYR A 4 -0.24 -4.50 -0.58
N VAL A 5 -0.69 -3.38 -1.12
CA VAL A 5 0.19 -2.39 -1.76
C VAL A 5 0.18 -1.12 -0.94
N ASP A 6 1.34 -0.78 -0.40
CA ASP A 6 1.55 0.38 0.46
C ASP A 6 1.94 1.63 -0.34
N THR A 7 1.85 2.78 0.30
CA THR A 7 2.18 4.10 -0.27
C THR A 7 3.57 4.13 -0.92
N SER A 8 4.59 3.61 -0.24
CA SER A 8 5.96 3.62 -0.77
C SER A 8 6.09 2.85 -2.08
N ALA A 9 5.34 1.77 -2.21
CA ALA A 9 5.32 0.99 -3.44
C ALA A 9 4.62 1.74 -4.56
N TRP A 10 3.46 2.34 -4.29
CA TRP A 10 2.76 3.14 -5.30
C TRP A 10 3.63 4.27 -5.83
N ILE A 11 4.28 5.01 -4.93
CA ILE A 11 5.17 6.12 -5.31
C ILE A 11 6.30 5.60 -6.18
N SER A 12 6.95 4.49 -5.80
CA SER A 12 8.03 3.90 -6.58
C SER A 12 7.58 3.41 -7.95
N LEU A 13 6.34 2.90 -8.06
CA LEU A 13 5.81 2.43 -9.34
C LEU A 13 5.54 3.57 -10.33
N VAL A 14 5.01 4.69 -9.86
CA VAL A 14 4.56 5.76 -10.75
C VAL A 14 5.58 6.88 -10.92
N ALA A 15 6.49 7.07 -9.98
CA ALA A 15 7.56 8.07 -10.07
C ALA A 15 8.85 7.40 -10.55
N GLU A 16 9.09 7.44 -11.84
CA GLU A 16 10.21 6.73 -12.48
C GLU A 16 11.58 7.14 -11.96
N ARG A 17 11.70 8.34 -11.36
CA ARG A 17 12.96 8.84 -10.79
C ARG A 17 13.24 8.31 -9.39
N GLU A 18 12.30 7.60 -8.78
CA GLU A 18 12.52 7.02 -7.46
C GLU A 18 13.61 5.94 -7.51
N PRO A 19 14.52 5.91 -6.52
CA PRO A 19 15.66 4.97 -6.53
C PRO A 19 15.24 3.50 -6.61
N HIS A 20 14.08 3.17 -6.06
CA HIS A 20 13.59 1.80 -6.01
C HIS A 20 12.58 1.46 -7.12
N HIS A 21 12.40 2.36 -8.10
CA HIS A 21 11.43 2.16 -9.18
C HIS A 21 11.60 0.81 -9.87
N ALA A 22 12.81 0.48 -10.31
CA ALA A 22 13.07 -0.74 -11.07
C ALA A 22 12.75 -2.00 -10.25
N ALA A 23 13.20 -2.04 -8.99
CA ALA A 23 12.98 -3.20 -8.12
C ALA A 23 11.50 -3.42 -7.81
N VAL A 24 10.76 -2.34 -7.52
CA VAL A 24 9.34 -2.42 -7.22
C VAL A 24 8.54 -2.77 -8.46
N ALA A 25 8.88 -2.19 -9.62
CA ALA A 25 8.22 -2.51 -10.89
C ALA A 25 8.41 -3.98 -11.28
N GLU A 26 9.60 -4.53 -11.08
CA GLU A 26 9.86 -5.95 -11.32
C GLU A 26 9.03 -6.84 -10.40
N ALA A 27 9.00 -6.52 -9.11
CA ALA A 27 8.20 -7.27 -8.14
C ALA A 27 6.70 -7.20 -8.47
N TRP A 28 6.21 -6.04 -8.84
CA TRP A 28 4.83 -5.82 -9.26
C TRP A 28 4.47 -6.70 -10.46
N GLY A 29 5.30 -6.67 -11.50
CA GLY A 29 5.09 -7.49 -12.70
C GLY A 29 5.09 -8.99 -12.40
N ALA A 30 6.00 -9.44 -11.53
CA ALA A 30 6.08 -10.85 -11.13
C ALA A 30 4.83 -11.28 -10.36
N LEU A 31 4.33 -10.46 -9.44
CA LEU A 31 3.10 -10.74 -8.68
C LEU A 31 1.90 -10.85 -9.61
N LEU A 32 1.71 -9.88 -10.50
CA LEU A 32 0.60 -9.90 -11.45
C LEU A 32 0.70 -11.09 -12.41
N GLY A 33 1.90 -11.44 -12.84
CA GLY A 33 2.14 -12.59 -13.71
C GLY A 33 1.76 -13.92 -13.09
N ARG A 34 1.77 -14.01 -11.75
CA ARG A 34 1.33 -15.19 -11.01
C ARG A 34 -0.15 -15.14 -10.62
N GLY A 35 -0.87 -14.14 -11.06
CA GLY A 35 -2.29 -13.99 -10.74
C GLY A 35 -2.58 -13.50 -9.32
N VAL A 36 -1.60 -12.91 -8.65
CA VAL A 36 -1.80 -12.34 -7.31
C VAL A 36 -2.61 -11.05 -7.44
N VAL A 37 -3.65 -10.91 -6.63
CA VAL A 37 -4.55 -9.75 -6.69
C VAL A 37 -4.06 -8.67 -5.75
N PRO A 38 -3.75 -7.47 -6.25
CA PRO A 38 -3.35 -6.36 -5.40
C PRO A 38 -4.55 -5.76 -4.66
N VAL A 39 -4.31 -5.43 -3.40
CA VAL A 39 -5.30 -4.80 -2.51
C VAL A 39 -4.67 -3.55 -1.91
N THR A 40 -5.42 -2.48 -1.84
CA THR A 40 -4.97 -1.25 -1.17
C THR A 40 -6.14 -0.63 -0.40
N SER A 41 -5.86 0.42 0.37
CA SER A 41 -6.88 1.09 1.18
C SER A 41 -7.08 2.54 0.77
N SER A 42 -8.22 3.11 1.15
CA SER A 42 -8.51 4.53 0.95
C SER A 42 -7.48 5.43 1.66
N ASP A 43 -6.97 5.01 2.82
CA ASP A 43 -5.92 5.76 3.54
C ASP A 43 -4.62 5.81 2.73
N VAL A 44 -4.20 4.66 2.19
CA VAL A 44 -3.00 4.59 1.35
C VAL A 44 -3.17 5.42 0.09
N VAL A 45 -4.33 5.35 -0.55
CA VAL A 45 -4.60 6.13 -1.76
C VAL A 45 -4.51 7.64 -1.46
N SER A 46 -5.12 8.09 -0.37
CA SER A 46 -5.08 9.49 0.04
C SER A 46 -3.65 9.95 0.33
N GLU A 47 -2.90 9.17 1.08
CA GLU A 47 -1.51 9.48 1.39
C GLU A 47 -0.64 9.52 0.13
N THR A 48 -0.85 8.59 -0.79
CA THR A 48 -0.10 8.52 -2.05
C THR A 48 -0.35 9.76 -2.90
N ILE A 49 -1.63 10.14 -3.07
CA ILE A 49 -2.00 11.34 -3.83
C ILE A 49 -1.31 12.58 -3.25
N THR A 50 -1.38 12.73 -1.93
CA THR A 50 -0.79 13.88 -1.24
C THR A 50 0.73 13.94 -1.42
N ARG A 51 1.40 12.81 -1.21
CA ARG A 51 2.86 12.75 -1.33
C ARG A 51 3.33 12.94 -2.77
N LEU A 52 2.63 12.36 -3.74
CA LEU A 52 2.93 12.58 -5.17
C LEU A 52 2.76 14.04 -5.54
N ARG A 53 1.71 14.69 -5.03
CA ARG A 53 1.49 16.11 -5.27
C ARG A 53 2.71 16.96 -4.89
N TYR A 54 3.27 16.69 -3.71
CA TYR A 54 4.40 17.48 -3.20
C TYR A 54 5.73 17.11 -3.84
N HIS A 55 5.95 15.86 -4.20
CA HIS A 55 7.25 15.39 -4.68
C HIS A 55 7.36 15.28 -6.20
N ALA A 56 6.25 15.06 -6.89
CA ALA A 56 6.25 14.82 -8.33
C ALA A 56 5.31 15.75 -9.11
N GLY A 57 4.47 16.48 -8.41
CA GLY A 57 3.55 17.48 -9.00
C GLY A 57 2.13 16.98 -9.17
N HIS A 58 1.22 17.93 -9.39
CA HIS A 58 -0.21 17.68 -9.50
C HIS A 58 -0.55 16.69 -10.64
N ALA A 59 0.11 16.83 -11.79
CA ALA A 59 -0.18 15.99 -12.95
C ALA A 59 0.10 14.52 -12.68
N VAL A 60 1.20 14.20 -11.97
CA VAL A 60 1.54 12.83 -11.61
C VAL A 60 0.55 12.27 -10.60
N ALA A 61 0.18 13.06 -9.60
CA ALA A 61 -0.82 12.65 -8.60
C ALA A 61 -2.17 12.35 -9.26
N LEU A 62 -2.60 13.19 -10.19
CA LEU A 62 -3.84 13.03 -10.94
C LEU A 62 -3.81 11.73 -11.77
N ARG A 63 -2.71 11.53 -12.49
CA ARG A 63 -2.51 10.35 -13.33
C ARG A 63 -2.54 9.05 -12.51
N PHE A 64 -1.92 9.07 -11.34
CA PHE A 64 -1.95 7.92 -10.44
C PHE A 64 -3.38 7.53 -10.10
N TYR A 65 -4.20 8.49 -9.67
CA TYR A 65 -5.57 8.16 -9.28
C TYR A 65 -6.42 7.70 -10.45
N GLU A 66 -6.25 8.30 -11.62
CA GLU A 66 -6.97 7.87 -12.82
C GLU A 66 -6.67 6.42 -13.17
N LEU A 67 -5.38 6.02 -13.11
CA LEU A 67 -4.96 4.65 -13.39
C LEU A 67 -5.48 3.68 -12.33
N LEU A 68 -5.43 4.09 -11.06
CA LEU A 68 -5.93 3.27 -9.95
C LEU A 68 -7.44 3.05 -10.08
N ALA A 69 -8.19 4.11 -10.32
CA ALA A 69 -9.65 4.04 -10.46
C ALA A 69 -10.04 3.14 -11.64
N GLU A 70 -9.31 3.21 -12.75
CA GLU A 70 -9.54 2.34 -13.90
C GLU A 70 -9.26 0.87 -13.56
N ALA A 71 -8.18 0.60 -12.85
CA ALA A 71 -7.84 -0.76 -12.43
C ALA A 71 -8.91 -1.34 -11.50
N VAL A 72 -9.44 -0.53 -10.60
CA VAL A 72 -10.55 -0.93 -9.72
C VAL A 72 -11.81 -1.24 -10.54
N ARG A 73 -12.16 -0.37 -11.48
CA ARG A 73 -13.32 -0.55 -12.32
C ARG A 73 -13.23 -1.82 -13.18
N LYS A 74 -12.03 -2.18 -13.60
CA LYS A 74 -11.75 -3.40 -14.39
C LYS A 74 -11.52 -4.63 -13.51
N GLU A 75 -11.73 -4.51 -12.22
CA GLU A 75 -11.56 -5.60 -11.26
C GLU A 75 -10.15 -6.19 -11.21
N ARG A 76 -9.14 -5.36 -11.50
CA ARG A 76 -7.72 -5.75 -11.45
C ARG A 76 -7.04 -5.36 -10.14
N LEU A 77 -7.69 -4.50 -9.36
CA LEU A 77 -7.22 -3.99 -8.07
C LEU A 77 -8.42 -3.90 -7.14
N VAL A 78 -8.21 -4.29 -5.89
CA VAL A 78 -9.24 -4.20 -4.86
C VAL A 78 -8.93 -2.99 -3.98
N LEU A 79 -9.86 -2.03 -3.93
CA LEU A 79 -9.79 -0.87 -3.05
C LEU A 79 -10.74 -1.09 -1.87
N ARG A 80 -10.19 -1.06 -0.66
CA ARG A 80 -10.97 -1.16 0.58
C ARG A 80 -11.04 0.20 1.25
N TRP A 81 -12.24 0.62 1.60
CA TRP A 81 -12.44 1.85 2.34
C TRP A 81 -12.24 1.61 3.83
N VAL A 82 -11.53 2.52 4.47
CA VAL A 82 -11.33 2.46 5.92
C VAL A 82 -12.61 2.96 6.59
N ASP A 83 -13.40 2.02 7.10
CA ASP A 83 -14.61 2.32 7.84
C ASP A 83 -14.33 2.50 9.34
N ALA A 84 -15.36 2.82 10.10
CA ALA A 84 -15.23 3.07 11.53
C ALA A 84 -14.70 1.84 12.29
N ALA A 85 -15.17 0.64 11.93
CA ALA A 85 -14.73 -0.59 12.58
C ALA A 85 -13.25 -0.87 12.32
N LEU A 86 -12.80 -0.67 11.09
CA LEU A 86 -11.39 -0.85 10.73
C LEU A 86 -10.51 0.19 11.42
N PHE A 87 -10.96 1.44 11.46
CA PHE A 87 -10.25 2.51 12.15
C PHE A 87 -10.07 2.18 13.63
N GLU A 88 -11.11 1.66 14.30
CA GLU A 88 -11.03 1.29 15.70
C GLU A 88 -10.02 0.17 15.95
N GLN A 89 -9.96 -0.83 15.07
CA GLN A 89 -8.94 -1.87 15.15
C GLN A 89 -7.53 -1.30 14.96
N ALA A 90 -7.37 -0.39 14.02
CA ALA A 90 -6.10 0.29 13.75
C ALA A 90 -5.66 1.13 14.95
N TRP A 91 -6.59 1.82 15.59
CA TRP A 91 -6.32 2.60 16.79
C TRP A 91 -5.78 1.73 17.93
N ARG A 92 -6.32 0.52 18.10
CA ARG A 92 -5.82 -0.41 19.11
C ARG A 92 -4.39 -0.84 18.82
N ILE A 93 -4.05 -1.07 17.56
CA ILE A 93 -2.67 -1.38 17.16
C ILE A 93 -1.76 -0.19 17.48
N PHE A 94 -2.15 1.01 17.10
CA PHE A 94 -1.39 2.23 17.38
C PHE A 94 -1.14 2.40 18.88
N ARG A 95 -2.17 2.23 19.69
CA ARG A 95 -2.10 2.34 21.14
C ARG A 95 -1.17 1.30 21.78
N ASP A 96 -1.27 0.05 21.31
CA ASP A 96 -0.59 -1.08 21.96
C ASP A 96 0.89 -1.19 21.55
N TYR A 97 1.25 -0.76 20.36
CA TYR A 97 2.62 -0.78 19.86
C TYR A 97 3.32 0.56 20.07
N ARG A 98 3.36 1.01 21.31
CA ARG A 98 3.93 2.31 21.67
C ARG A 98 5.44 2.42 21.46
N ASP A 99 6.13 1.29 21.36
CA ASP A 99 7.57 1.19 21.10
C ASP A 99 7.92 1.15 19.61
N GLN A 100 6.91 1.19 18.73
CA GLN A 100 7.08 1.20 17.28
C GLN A 100 6.59 2.54 16.71
N GLU A 101 7.33 3.07 15.74
CA GLU A 101 6.94 4.32 15.07
C GLU A 101 5.96 4.08 13.93
N PHE A 102 4.91 3.31 14.18
CA PHE A 102 3.84 3.10 13.21
C PHE A 102 3.04 4.38 13.01
N SER A 103 2.81 4.76 11.75
CA SER A 103 1.82 5.80 11.46
C SER A 103 0.41 5.21 11.59
N MET A 104 -0.59 6.10 11.62
CA MET A 104 -1.98 5.62 11.65
C MET A 104 -2.35 4.92 10.34
N VAL A 105 -1.78 5.34 9.20
CA VAL A 105 -1.96 4.65 7.92
C VAL A 105 -1.33 3.26 7.95
N ASP A 106 -0.17 3.10 8.58
CA ASP A 106 0.42 1.78 8.81
C ASP A 106 -0.56 0.90 9.58
N CYS A 107 -1.13 1.43 10.66
CA CYS A 107 -2.04 0.68 11.51
C CYS A 107 -3.33 0.28 10.80
N THR A 108 -3.91 1.16 9.97
CA THR A 108 -5.08 0.80 9.17
C THR A 108 -4.72 -0.26 8.13
N SER A 109 -3.52 -0.21 7.56
CA SER A 109 -3.01 -1.22 6.64
C SER A 109 -2.85 -2.58 7.34
N PHE A 110 -2.25 -2.60 8.52
CA PHE A 110 -2.07 -3.83 9.30
C PHE A 110 -3.42 -4.45 9.71
N ALA A 111 -4.35 -3.62 10.16
CA ALA A 111 -5.69 -4.07 10.53
C ALA A 111 -6.42 -4.70 9.34
N LEU A 112 -6.31 -4.07 8.17
CA LEU A 112 -6.92 -4.58 6.95
C LEU A 112 -6.32 -5.91 6.54
N CYS A 113 -4.99 -6.03 6.57
CA CYS A 113 -4.30 -7.28 6.24
C CYS A 113 -4.72 -8.41 7.18
N ARG A 114 -4.85 -8.13 8.48
CA ARG A 114 -5.33 -9.12 9.45
C ARG A 114 -6.75 -9.57 9.15
N ARG A 115 -7.63 -8.61 8.88
CA ARG A 115 -9.05 -8.90 8.60
C ARG A 115 -9.21 -9.76 7.35
N GLU A 116 -8.44 -9.50 6.31
CA GLU A 116 -8.54 -10.23 5.03
C GLU A 116 -7.52 -11.33 4.88
N ARG A 117 -6.73 -11.61 5.91
CA ARG A 117 -5.70 -12.66 5.93
C ARG A 117 -4.69 -12.49 4.82
N ILE A 118 -4.29 -11.25 4.57
CA ILE A 118 -3.23 -10.92 3.63
C ILE A 118 -1.91 -11.04 4.38
N THR A 119 -0.99 -11.85 3.85
CA THR A 119 0.26 -12.18 4.53
C THR A 119 1.49 -11.55 3.88
N GLN A 120 1.33 -10.90 2.72
CA GLN A 120 2.45 -10.26 2.03
C GLN A 120 2.07 -8.85 1.59
N ALA A 121 3.06 -7.96 1.61
CA ALA A 121 2.89 -6.56 1.24
C ALA A 121 3.99 -6.13 0.28
N LEU A 122 3.60 -5.41 -0.76
CA LEU A 122 4.52 -4.69 -1.63
C LEU A 122 4.77 -3.33 -0.99
N THR A 123 5.96 -3.14 -0.44
CA THR A 123 6.31 -1.96 0.34
C THR A 123 7.83 -1.84 0.50
N LEU A 124 8.30 -0.63 0.73
CA LEU A 124 9.69 -0.38 1.13
C LEU A 124 9.82 -0.14 2.63
N ASP A 125 8.70 -0.19 3.37
CA ASP A 125 8.66 0.11 4.79
C ASP A 125 8.83 -1.17 5.61
N HIS A 126 9.93 -1.23 6.39
CA HIS A 126 10.24 -2.36 7.26
C HIS A 126 9.21 -2.59 8.36
N HIS A 127 8.38 -1.60 8.71
CA HIS A 127 7.34 -1.74 9.72
C HIS A 127 6.34 -2.85 9.36
N PHE A 128 6.11 -3.10 8.08
CA PHE A 128 5.25 -4.19 7.63
C PHE A 128 5.81 -5.56 8.05
N ARG A 129 7.15 -5.70 8.02
CA ARG A 129 7.80 -6.92 8.50
C ARG A 129 7.64 -7.07 10.02
N VAL A 130 7.80 -5.98 10.77
CA VAL A 130 7.57 -5.96 12.22
C VAL A 130 6.15 -6.40 12.55
N ALA A 131 5.18 -5.99 11.73
CA ALA A 131 3.77 -6.37 11.90
C ALA A 131 3.46 -7.82 11.49
N GLY A 132 4.45 -8.56 11.00
CA GLY A 132 4.31 -9.98 10.67
C GLY A 132 4.05 -10.30 9.21
N LEU A 133 4.15 -9.31 8.31
CA LEU A 133 3.96 -9.56 6.88
C LEU A 133 5.29 -9.86 6.19
N GLU A 134 5.23 -10.67 5.14
CA GLU A 134 6.33 -10.81 4.20
C GLU A 134 6.40 -9.55 3.36
N VAL A 135 7.57 -8.94 3.30
CA VAL A 135 7.80 -7.69 2.56
C VAL A 135 8.41 -7.98 1.20
N ILE A 136 7.82 -7.43 0.15
CA ILE A 136 8.23 -7.58 -1.23
C ILE A 136 8.47 -6.17 -1.80
N PRO A 137 9.58 -5.90 -2.53
CA PRO A 137 10.74 -6.79 -2.70
C PRO A 137 11.49 -6.98 -1.38
N GLY A 138 12.05 -8.18 -1.22
CA GLY A 138 12.86 -8.49 -0.05
C GLY A 138 14.21 -7.78 -0.08
N PRO A 139 14.98 -7.87 1.01
CA PRO A 139 16.32 -7.29 1.05
C PRO A 139 17.27 -7.94 0.04
#